data_ffc2c67847efd24f779f8f8ebf1d782d
#
_entry.id   ffc2c67847efd24f779f8f8ebf1d782d
#
_cell.length_a   1.000
_cell.length_b   1.000
_cell.length_c   1.000
_cell.angle_alpha   90.00
_cell.angle_beta   90.00
_cell.angle_gamma   90.00
#
_symmetry.space_group_name_H-M   'P 1'
#
loop_
_entity.id
_entity.type
_entity.pdbx_description
1 polymer ?
#
loop_
_entity_poly.entity_id
_entity_poly.type
_entity_poly.pdbx_seq_one_letter_code
_entity_poly.pdbx_strand_id
1 'polypeptide(L)'
;MTHKVYGTIVALIGVVFFMSCSNVDNPDLLQENNRMPLIILDTDIGSSTDDLFAMEMLYRYEEQGRCRLLGVVVDREGEQNAVFTDVMNTYFGHGDVPIGLVREGIDTPKVWIDYAHVADIKDTNGQPMFQRTVADYSKLPDGWLLYRRLLASQPDNSVSIVCTGFVTCLAQLLQSEGDEYSSLNGVELVRQKVKCIYLQGGVFGEAEEPDFNFAQGANFAQEFFSLWPTDVDMVFSPMETGQAVEYTPEQVISDVSWTDAHPIKQVYMNCNCNTGQRMWDVMPTVQAVEGDELFTLSERGNLTVTPECATIFTASAARYFRYQMPGDAAWAAAMLEKIRMYNKMHKRAYAKVQALVEKDRWMETDNNC
;
A
#
# COMPACT_ATOMS: atom_id res chain seq x y z
N MET A 1 -14.48 -20.68 84.23
CA MET A 1 -14.29 -21.14 82.82
C MET A 1 -14.25 -19.93 81.92
N THR A 2 -13.06 -19.49 81.63
CA THR A 2 -12.85 -18.26 80.85
C THR A 2 -11.97 -18.62 79.65
N HIS A 3 -12.58 -18.60 78.48
CA HIS A 3 -11.87 -18.76 77.21
C HIS A 3 -11.23 -17.44 76.77
N LYS A 4 -9.89 -17.43 76.69
CA LYS A 4 -9.12 -16.38 76.06
C LYS A 4 -9.06 -16.60 74.54
N VAL A 5 -9.54 -15.64 73.77
CA VAL A 5 -9.37 -15.58 72.30
C VAL A 5 -8.10 -14.81 72.02
N TYR A 6 -7.12 -15.43 71.35
CA TYR A 6 -5.92 -14.75 70.84
C TYR A 6 -6.22 -14.26 69.42
N GLY A 7 -6.23 -12.98 69.21
CA GLY A 7 -6.29 -12.36 67.90
C GLY A 7 -4.90 -12.25 67.29
N THR A 8 -4.69 -12.85 66.13
CA THR A 8 -3.47 -12.76 65.35
C THR A 8 -3.57 -11.52 64.47
N ILE A 9 -2.69 -10.57 64.71
CA ILE A 9 -2.54 -9.38 63.84
C ILE A 9 -1.64 -9.76 62.70
N VAL A 10 -2.18 -9.82 61.45
CA VAL A 10 -1.41 -9.93 60.23
C VAL A 10 -1.02 -8.52 59.75
N ALA A 11 0.26 -8.21 59.86
CA ALA A 11 0.80 -6.98 59.30
C ALA A 11 0.96 -7.11 57.77
N LEU A 12 0.17 -6.36 57.01
CA LEU A 12 0.31 -6.21 55.58
C LEU A 12 1.46 -5.23 55.32
N ILE A 13 2.61 -5.74 54.86
CA ILE A 13 3.69 -4.91 54.34
C ILE A 13 3.34 -4.55 52.89
N GLY A 14 2.87 -3.33 52.70
CA GLY A 14 2.66 -2.76 51.37
C GLY A 14 4.01 -2.39 50.74
N VAL A 15 4.41 -3.17 49.71
CA VAL A 15 5.52 -2.80 48.84
C VAL A 15 5.00 -1.75 47.87
N VAL A 16 5.36 -0.51 48.09
CA VAL A 16 5.12 0.58 47.14
C VAL A 16 6.17 0.49 46.05
N PHE A 17 5.79 -0.02 44.89
CA PHE A 17 6.57 0.11 43.66
C PHE A 17 6.49 1.57 43.20
N PHE A 18 7.57 2.33 43.35
CA PHE A 18 7.75 3.55 42.61
C PHE A 18 7.99 3.19 41.14
N MET A 19 6.94 3.19 40.32
CA MET A 19 7.10 3.31 38.86
C MET A 19 7.63 4.71 38.60
N SER A 20 8.90 4.79 38.23
CA SER A 20 9.47 5.98 37.62
C SER A 20 8.82 6.12 36.22
N CYS A 21 7.76 6.90 36.14
CA CYS A 21 7.27 7.42 34.87
C CYS A 21 8.34 8.40 34.37
N SER A 22 9.16 7.96 33.45
CA SER A 22 9.86 8.89 32.56
C SER A 22 8.80 9.51 31.66
N ASN A 23 8.33 10.70 32.01
CA ASN A 23 7.54 11.53 31.12
C ASN A 23 8.36 11.85 29.88
N VAL A 24 8.07 11.19 28.78
CA VAL A 24 8.39 11.66 27.44
C VAL A 24 7.08 12.18 26.85
N ASP A 25 6.54 13.22 27.49
CA ASP A 25 5.52 14.06 26.88
C ASP A 25 6.22 15.05 25.95
N ASN A 26 6.61 14.57 24.77
CA ASN A 26 6.90 15.45 23.64
C ASN A 26 5.58 15.62 22.86
N PRO A 27 4.89 16.78 22.97
CA PRO A 27 3.64 17.01 22.24
C PRO A 27 3.80 16.89 20.74
N ASP A 28 5.01 17.09 20.20
CA ASP A 28 5.29 16.97 18.76
C ASP A 28 5.25 15.50 18.31
N LEU A 29 5.70 14.53 19.14
CA LEU A 29 5.62 13.11 18.85
C LEU A 29 4.18 12.57 18.86
N LEU A 30 3.30 13.15 19.70
CA LEU A 30 1.88 12.79 19.73
C LEU A 30 1.11 13.40 18.54
N GLN A 31 1.56 14.54 18.01
CA GLN A 31 0.97 15.13 16.80
C GLN A 31 1.42 14.40 15.51
N GLU A 32 2.66 13.89 15.44
CA GLU A 32 3.12 13.12 14.29
C GLU A 32 2.36 11.80 14.14
N ASN A 33 2.08 11.10 15.23
CA ASN A 33 1.35 9.83 15.19
C ASN A 33 -0.15 9.96 14.85
N ASN A 34 -0.70 11.17 14.79
CA ASN A 34 -2.13 11.43 14.60
C ASN A 34 -2.45 12.03 13.23
N ARG A 35 -1.48 12.18 12.33
CA ARG A 35 -1.75 12.64 10.96
C ARG A 35 -2.14 11.46 10.09
N MET A 36 -3.28 11.60 9.41
CA MET A 36 -3.75 10.65 8.41
C MET A 36 -2.66 10.39 7.36
N PRO A 37 -2.25 9.13 7.10
CA PRO A 37 -1.23 8.79 6.10
C PRO A 37 -1.60 9.34 4.72
N LEU A 38 -0.62 9.97 4.05
CA LEU A 38 -0.70 10.41 2.67
C LEU A 38 -0.02 9.36 1.80
N ILE A 39 -0.77 8.68 0.93
CA ILE A 39 -0.30 7.50 0.20
C ILE A 39 -0.17 7.80 -1.29
N ILE A 40 0.94 7.42 -1.90
CA ILE A 40 1.08 7.21 -3.33
C ILE A 40 1.19 5.71 -3.54
N LEU A 41 0.32 5.14 -4.36
CA LEU A 41 0.39 3.73 -4.78
C LEU A 41 1.19 3.63 -6.08
N ASP A 42 2.14 2.72 -6.13
CA ASP A 42 2.86 2.30 -7.32
C ASP A 42 2.58 0.82 -7.55
N THR A 43 2.10 0.44 -8.74
CA THR A 43 1.53 -0.89 -9.01
C THR A 43 1.84 -1.33 -10.43
N ASP A 44 2.18 -2.61 -10.61
CA ASP A 44 2.32 -3.24 -11.94
C ASP A 44 1.03 -3.93 -12.39
N ILE A 45 -0.10 -3.35 -12.01
CA ILE A 45 -1.46 -3.81 -12.33
C ILE A 45 -1.60 -4.35 -13.76
N GLY A 46 -2.27 -5.48 -13.90
CA GLY A 46 -2.55 -6.09 -15.21
C GLY A 46 -2.21 -7.58 -15.29
N SER A 47 -1.42 -8.14 -14.36
CA SER A 47 -1.02 -9.55 -14.41
C SER A 47 -1.35 -10.33 -13.14
N SER A 48 -1.01 -9.87 -11.97
CA SER A 48 -1.38 -10.44 -10.69
C SER A 48 -2.64 -9.77 -10.14
N THR A 49 -3.52 -10.50 -9.46
CA THR A 49 -4.80 -9.92 -9.03
C THR A 49 -4.75 -9.31 -7.63
N ASP A 50 -3.67 -9.47 -6.90
CA ASP A 50 -3.50 -8.88 -5.57
C ASP A 50 -3.34 -7.35 -5.59
N ASP A 51 -2.80 -6.78 -6.69
CA ASP A 51 -2.88 -5.34 -6.96
C ASP A 51 -4.30 -4.79 -6.80
N LEU A 52 -5.30 -5.53 -7.29
CA LEU A 52 -6.70 -5.11 -7.24
C LEU A 52 -7.22 -5.01 -5.82
N PHE A 53 -6.79 -5.94 -4.96
CA PHE A 53 -7.17 -5.93 -3.55
C PHE A 53 -6.39 -4.87 -2.77
N ALA A 54 -5.13 -4.61 -3.12
CA ALA A 54 -4.34 -3.51 -2.56
C ALA A 54 -5.01 -2.16 -2.88
N MET A 55 -5.43 -1.95 -4.13
CA MET A 55 -6.18 -0.76 -4.55
C MET A 55 -7.51 -0.64 -3.81
N GLU A 56 -8.32 -1.73 -3.78
CA GLU A 56 -9.60 -1.73 -3.06
C GLU A 56 -9.40 -1.36 -1.59
N MET A 57 -8.41 -1.94 -0.93
CA MET A 57 -8.11 -1.63 0.47
C MET A 57 -7.81 -0.14 0.68
N LEU A 58 -7.02 0.49 -0.21
CA LEU A 58 -6.73 1.93 -0.11
C LEU A 58 -7.98 2.78 -0.28
N TYR A 59 -8.84 2.49 -1.25
CA TYR A 59 -10.12 3.20 -1.40
C TYR A 59 -10.98 3.08 -0.15
N ARG A 60 -11.08 1.88 0.41
CA ARG A 60 -11.84 1.62 1.63
C ARG A 60 -11.27 2.35 2.85
N TYR A 61 -9.95 2.40 2.97
CA TYR A 61 -9.29 3.16 4.03
C TYR A 61 -9.53 4.66 3.88
N GLU A 62 -9.46 5.19 2.66
CA GLU A 62 -9.72 6.61 2.41
C GLU A 62 -11.16 6.98 2.77
N GLU A 63 -12.13 6.16 2.38
CA GLU A 63 -13.54 6.34 2.75
C GLU A 63 -13.82 6.32 4.25
N GLN A 64 -13.01 5.58 4.99
CA GLN A 64 -13.05 5.55 6.45
C GLN A 64 -12.26 6.71 7.08
N GLY A 65 -11.64 7.59 6.29
CA GLY A 65 -10.78 8.67 6.77
C GLY A 65 -9.49 8.19 7.41
N ARG A 66 -9.00 7.00 7.02
CA ARG A 66 -7.80 6.37 7.60
C ARG A 66 -6.53 6.65 6.80
N CYS A 67 -6.65 7.04 5.55
CA CYS A 67 -5.56 7.53 4.71
C CYS A 67 -6.11 8.48 3.66
N ARG A 68 -5.21 9.11 2.90
CA ARG A 68 -5.52 9.85 1.68
C ARG A 68 -4.68 9.30 0.54
N LEU A 69 -5.34 8.80 -0.52
CA LEU A 69 -4.68 8.36 -1.74
C LEU A 69 -4.41 9.57 -2.63
N LEU A 70 -3.15 9.93 -2.78
CA LEU A 70 -2.71 11.10 -3.55
C LEU A 70 -2.67 10.84 -5.05
N GLY A 71 -2.39 9.62 -5.46
CA GLY A 71 -2.28 9.20 -6.85
C GLY A 71 -1.89 7.74 -6.99
N VAL A 72 -2.07 7.22 -8.19
CA VAL A 72 -1.66 5.87 -8.59
C VAL A 72 -0.65 5.98 -9.73
N VAL A 73 0.51 5.38 -9.55
CA VAL A 73 1.53 5.21 -10.57
C VAL A 73 1.44 3.79 -11.12
N VAL A 74 1.21 3.65 -12.40
CA VAL A 74 1.16 2.37 -13.10
C VAL A 74 2.55 2.08 -13.65
N ASP A 75 3.26 1.17 -13.01
CA ASP A 75 4.67 0.86 -13.31
C ASP A 75 4.87 -0.35 -14.24
N ARG A 76 3.82 -0.72 -14.93
CA ARG A 76 3.84 -1.68 -16.04
C ARG A 76 3.43 -0.99 -17.33
N GLU A 77 4.24 -1.12 -18.38
CA GLU A 77 3.91 -0.56 -19.68
C GLU A 77 2.58 -1.07 -20.22
N GLY A 78 1.94 -0.23 -21.01
CA GLY A 78 0.69 -0.53 -21.68
C GLY A 78 -0.45 0.37 -21.20
N GLU A 79 -1.00 1.13 -22.16
CA GLU A 79 -2.12 2.05 -21.90
C GLU A 79 -3.31 1.34 -21.25
N GLN A 80 -3.55 0.06 -21.61
CA GLN A 80 -4.66 -0.72 -21.08
C GLN A 80 -4.59 -0.91 -19.55
N ASN A 81 -3.39 -0.94 -18.97
CA ASN A 81 -3.22 -1.03 -17.53
C ASN A 81 -3.70 0.26 -16.84
N ALA A 82 -3.41 1.42 -17.42
CA ALA A 82 -3.94 2.70 -16.95
C ALA A 82 -5.47 2.81 -17.15
N VAL A 83 -6.00 2.25 -18.24
CA VAL A 83 -7.44 2.17 -18.47
C VAL A 83 -8.14 1.35 -17.38
N PHE A 84 -7.57 0.20 -16.99
CA PHE A 84 -8.14 -0.60 -15.93
C PHE A 84 -7.99 0.07 -14.55
N THR A 85 -6.90 0.79 -14.32
CA THR A 85 -6.72 1.63 -13.13
C THR A 85 -7.81 2.69 -13.01
N ASP A 86 -8.16 3.38 -14.11
CA ASP A 86 -9.27 4.34 -14.13
C ASP A 86 -10.61 3.67 -13.87
N VAL A 87 -10.84 2.47 -14.39
CA VAL A 87 -12.03 1.67 -14.05
C VAL A 87 -12.09 1.41 -12.55
N MET A 88 -11.00 1.01 -11.92
CA MET A 88 -10.94 0.80 -10.47
C MET A 88 -11.20 2.09 -9.70
N ASN A 89 -10.47 3.17 -10.02
CA ASN A 89 -10.69 4.47 -9.40
C ASN A 89 -12.16 4.91 -9.52
N THR A 90 -12.71 4.89 -10.72
CA THR A 90 -14.08 5.36 -10.99
C THR A 90 -15.13 4.47 -10.33
N TYR A 91 -14.95 3.15 -10.37
CA TYR A 91 -15.87 2.21 -9.75
C TYR A 91 -15.99 2.44 -8.25
N PHE A 92 -14.88 2.65 -7.58
CA PHE A 92 -14.84 2.89 -6.14
C PHE A 92 -15.11 4.36 -5.74
N GLY A 93 -15.40 5.25 -6.69
CA GLY A 93 -15.79 6.64 -6.41
C GLY A 93 -14.61 7.60 -6.28
N HIS A 94 -13.42 7.19 -6.71
CA HIS A 94 -12.16 7.92 -6.67
C HIS A 94 -11.66 8.31 -8.07
N GLY A 95 -12.57 8.57 -9.01
CA GLY A 95 -12.23 8.91 -10.39
C GLY A 95 -11.44 10.21 -10.57
N ASP A 96 -11.27 11.00 -9.52
CA ASP A 96 -10.42 12.20 -9.45
C ASP A 96 -8.98 11.90 -9.01
N VAL A 97 -8.68 10.69 -8.56
CA VAL A 97 -7.31 10.29 -8.20
C VAL A 97 -6.45 10.24 -9.45
N PRO A 98 -5.36 11.05 -9.52
CA PRO A 98 -4.53 11.12 -10.70
C PRO A 98 -3.77 9.83 -10.96
N ILE A 99 -3.63 9.51 -12.25
CA ILE A 99 -2.89 8.33 -12.74
C ILE A 99 -1.64 8.80 -13.49
N GLY A 100 -0.50 8.19 -13.21
CA GLY A 100 0.72 8.28 -14.01
C GLY A 100 1.02 6.93 -14.63
N LEU A 101 1.59 6.91 -15.82
CA LEU A 101 1.92 5.68 -16.53
C LEU A 101 3.42 5.64 -16.82
N VAL A 102 4.05 4.51 -16.57
CA VAL A 102 5.44 4.31 -16.94
C VAL A 102 5.62 4.45 -18.46
N ARG A 103 6.70 5.11 -18.84
CA ARG A 103 7.18 5.16 -20.22
C ARG A 103 8.60 4.57 -20.23
N GLU A 104 8.93 3.87 -21.32
CA GLU A 104 10.24 3.20 -21.43
C GLU A 104 10.54 2.29 -20.23
N GLY A 105 9.51 1.60 -19.75
CA GLY A 105 9.56 0.72 -18.59
C GLY A 105 9.60 -0.75 -19.00
N ILE A 106 8.89 -1.56 -18.23
CA ILE A 106 8.86 -3.00 -18.40
C ILE A 106 7.46 -3.43 -18.82
N ASP A 107 7.34 -4.01 -20.00
CA ASP A 107 6.21 -4.84 -20.37
C ASP A 107 6.54 -6.28 -19.99
N THR A 108 5.94 -6.75 -18.92
CA THR A 108 6.07 -8.16 -18.57
C THR A 108 5.10 -8.95 -19.42
N PRO A 109 5.54 -9.54 -20.50
CA PRO A 109 4.64 -10.29 -21.34
C PRO A 109 4.17 -11.56 -20.62
N LYS A 110 2.92 -11.60 -20.20
CA LYS A 110 2.16 -12.84 -20.15
C LYS A 110 2.57 -13.86 -19.12
N VAL A 111 3.01 -13.42 -17.96
CA VAL A 111 3.52 -14.39 -16.98
C VAL A 111 2.37 -15.22 -16.40
N TRP A 112 1.20 -14.63 -16.13
CA TRP A 112 0.09 -15.35 -15.53
C TRP A 112 -1.26 -15.03 -16.16
N ILE A 113 -1.75 -13.81 -15.98
CA ILE A 113 -3.09 -13.38 -16.38
C ILE A 113 -2.96 -12.00 -17.00
N ASP A 114 -3.54 -11.78 -18.18
CA ASP A 114 -3.75 -10.45 -18.73
C ASP A 114 -5.21 -10.08 -18.51
N TYR A 115 -5.50 -9.33 -17.45
CA TYR A 115 -6.87 -8.98 -17.10
C TYR A 115 -7.25 -7.54 -17.45
N ALA A 116 -6.32 -6.70 -17.86
CA ALA A 116 -6.60 -5.29 -18.12
C ALA A 116 -7.68 -5.08 -19.20
N HIS A 117 -7.81 -6.04 -20.15
CA HIS A 117 -8.86 -6.03 -21.17
C HIS A 117 -10.29 -6.13 -20.60
N VAL A 118 -10.46 -6.55 -19.34
CA VAL A 118 -11.76 -6.57 -18.65
C VAL A 118 -12.36 -5.16 -18.53
N ALA A 119 -11.54 -4.13 -18.61
CA ALA A 119 -12.01 -2.75 -18.70
C ALA A 119 -12.98 -2.51 -19.87
N ASP A 120 -12.88 -3.29 -20.96
CA ASP A 120 -13.64 -3.09 -22.20
C ASP A 120 -14.87 -3.98 -22.32
N ILE A 121 -15.18 -4.80 -21.31
CA ILE A 121 -16.36 -5.66 -21.34
C ILE A 121 -17.64 -4.84 -21.39
N LYS A 122 -18.65 -5.43 -22.04
CA LYS A 122 -19.95 -4.80 -22.23
C LYS A 122 -21.01 -5.52 -21.41
N ASP A 123 -22.01 -4.76 -21.00
CA ASP A 123 -23.22 -5.32 -20.39
C ASP A 123 -24.10 -6.04 -21.41
N THR A 124 -25.23 -6.60 -20.94
CA THR A 124 -26.18 -7.33 -21.78
C THR A 124 -26.87 -6.45 -22.86
N ASN A 125 -26.78 -5.11 -22.73
CA ASN A 125 -27.30 -4.15 -23.71
C ASN A 125 -26.23 -3.66 -24.68
N GLY A 126 -25.00 -4.19 -24.58
CA GLY A 126 -23.86 -3.81 -25.42
C GLY A 126 -23.21 -2.48 -25.03
N GLN A 127 -23.56 -1.94 -23.85
CA GLN A 127 -22.93 -0.72 -23.30
C GLN A 127 -21.69 -1.09 -22.47
N PRO A 128 -20.69 -0.21 -22.37
CA PRO A 128 -19.57 -0.42 -21.46
C PRO A 128 -20.05 -0.75 -20.05
N MET A 129 -19.57 -1.85 -19.46
CA MET A 129 -19.96 -2.25 -18.10
C MET A 129 -19.39 -1.29 -17.05
N PHE A 130 -18.20 -0.72 -17.31
CA PHE A 130 -17.51 0.16 -16.40
C PHE A 130 -17.38 1.58 -16.96
N GLN A 131 -17.56 2.56 -16.09
CA GLN A 131 -17.34 3.97 -16.38
C GLN A 131 -15.88 4.32 -16.21
N ARG A 132 -15.44 5.39 -16.88
CA ARG A 132 -14.11 5.94 -16.88
C ARG A 132 -14.19 7.46 -16.82
N THR A 133 -13.18 8.08 -16.21
CA THR A 133 -13.09 9.55 -16.08
C THR A 133 -12.02 10.13 -16.98
N VAL A 134 -10.99 9.36 -17.35
CA VAL A 134 -9.90 9.82 -18.22
C VAL A 134 -10.39 9.85 -19.67
N ALA A 135 -10.33 11.01 -20.29
CA ALA A 135 -10.79 11.23 -21.66
C ALA A 135 -9.75 10.79 -22.72
N ASP A 136 -8.47 10.84 -22.39
CA ASP A 136 -7.36 10.56 -23.30
C ASP A 136 -6.14 10.06 -22.52
N TYR A 137 -5.93 8.76 -22.54
CA TYR A 137 -4.85 8.11 -21.78
C TYR A 137 -3.45 8.42 -22.33
N SER A 138 -3.35 8.80 -23.61
CA SER A 138 -2.07 9.20 -24.20
C SER A 138 -1.50 10.47 -23.55
N LYS A 139 -2.33 11.25 -22.86
CA LYS A 139 -1.98 12.47 -22.13
C LYS A 139 -1.70 12.27 -20.65
N LEU A 140 -1.78 11.06 -20.17
CA LEU A 140 -1.36 10.78 -18.80
C LEU A 140 0.12 11.18 -18.62
N PRO A 141 0.47 11.79 -17.49
CA PRO A 141 1.86 12.11 -17.19
C PRO A 141 2.68 10.81 -17.06
N ASP A 142 3.96 10.92 -17.32
CA ASP A 142 4.91 9.88 -16.95
C ASP A 142 4.85 9.61 -15.45
N GLY A 143 5.01 8.36 -15.04
CA GLY A 143 4.87 7.94 -13.64
C GLY A 143 5.81 8.72 -12.70
N TRP A 144 7.09 8.87 -13.10
CA TRP A 144 8.07 9.64 -12.33
C TRP A 144 7.71 11.13 -12.22
N LEU A 145 7.10 11.70 -13.26
CA LEU A 145 6.67 13.10 -13.25
C LEU A 145 5.44 13.30 -12.35
N LEU A 146 4.53 12.33 -12.34
CA LEU A 146 3.42 12.33 -11.37
C LEU A 146 3.94 12.30 -9.92
N TYR A 147 4.93 11.44 -9.63
CA TYR A 147 5.58 11.43 -8.32
C TYR A 147 6.11 12.82 -7.93
N ARG A 148 6.86 13.49 -8.82
CA ARG A 148 7.42 14.81 -8.55
C ARG A 148 6.33 15.81 -8.20
N ARG A 149 5.27 15.86 -9.01
CA ARG A 149 4.12 16.75 -8.78
C ARG A 149 3.44 16.50 -7.45
N LEU A 150 3.18 15.25 -7.12
CA LEU A 150 2.52 14.87 -5.88
C LEU A 150 3.39 15.18 -4.67
N LEU A 151 4.65 14.76 -4.67
CA LEU A 151 5.58 14.99 -3.58
C LEU A 151 5.81 16.47 -3.31
N ALA A 152 6.05 17.27 -4.35
CA ALA A 152 6.31 18.70 -4.20
C ALA A 152 5.17 19.44 -3.50
N SER A 153 3.93 18.99 -3.68
CA SER A 153 2.74 19.63 -3.10
C SER A 153 2.45 19.24 -1.64
N GLN A 154 3.19 18.27 -1.07
CA GLN A 154 2.93 17.80 0.30
C GLN A 154 3.90 18.42 1.32
N PRO A 155 3.54 18.41 2.61
CA PRO A 155 4.46 18.74 3.69
C PRO A 155 5.69 17.84 3.69
N ASP A 156 6.78 18.30 4.29
CA ASP A 156 8.00 17.52 4.44
C ASP A 156 7.74 16.30 5.35
N ASN A 157 8.42 15.19 5.05
CA ASN A 157 8.36 13.93 5.80
C ASN A 157 6.92 13.44 6.08
N SER A 158 6.05 13.50 5.05
CA SER A 158 4.62 13.21 5.23
C SER A 158 4.06 12.13 4.32
N VAL A 159 4.71 11.84 3.20
CA VAL A 159 4.20 10.91 2.20
C VAL A 159 4.76 9.52 2.43
N SER A 160 3.86 8.54 2.48
CA SER A 160 4.22 7.12 2.38
C SER A 160 4.02 6.63 0.96
N ILE A 161 5.01 5.94 0.41
CA ILE A 161 4.90 5.25 -0.88
C ILE A 161 4.56 3.80 -0.58
N VAL A 162 3.53 3.27 -1.23
CA VAL A 162 3.25 1.83 -1.30
C VAL A 162 3.63 1.40 -2.70
N CYS A 163 4.69 0.61 -2.84
CA CYS A 163 5.13 0.08 -4.13
C CYS A 163 4.88 -1.43 -4.14
N THR A 164 4.01 -1.87 -5.03
CA THR A 164 3.59 -3.26 -5.18
C THR A 164 4.11 -3.91 -6.45
N GLY A 165 4.67 -3.10 -7.36
CA GLY A 165 5.18 -3.56 -8.64
C GLY A 165 6.68 -3.38 -8.82
N PHE A 166 7.05 -3.07 -10.06
CA PHE A 166 8.43 -2.79 -10.43
C PHE A 166 8.88 -1.47 -9.82
N VAL A 167 10.16 -1.23 -9.74
CA VAL A 167 10.71 0.02 -9.19
C VAL A 167 11.17 1.00 -10.29
N THR A 168 10.64 0.84 -11.51
CA THR A 168 11.08 1.63 -12.69
C THR A 168 10.76 3.10 -12.52
N CYS A 169 9.51 3.45 -12.22
CA CYS A 169 9.11 4.84 -12.01
C CYS A 169 9.84 5.49 -10.83
N LEU A 170 10.15 4.71 -9.80
CA LEU A 170 10.94 5.17 -8.66
C LEU A 170 12.41 5.39 -9.05
N ALA A 171 13.02 4.51 -9.84
CA ALA A 171 14.36 4.73 -10.37
C ALA A 171 14.44 5.98 -11.24
N GLN A 172 13.46 6.15 -12.16
CA GLN A 172 13.33 7.35 -12.99
C GLN A 172 13.13 8.63 -12.15
N LEU A 173 12.33 8.56 -11.09
CA LEU A 173 12.16 9.66 -10.14
C LEU A 173 13.50 10.04 -9.50
N LEU A 174 14.25 9.07 -8.97
CA LEU A 174 15.52 9.33 -8.27
C LEU A 174 16.58 9.93 -9.21
N GLN A 175 16.56 9.60 -10.50
CA GLN A 175 17.44 10.16 -11.52
C GLN A 175 17.00 11.53 -12.03
N SER A 176 15.78 11.97 -11.72
CA SER A 176 15.23 13.20 -12.25
C SER A 176 15.93 14.44 -11.69
N GLU A 177 16.08 15.45 -12.54
CA GLU A 177 16.56 16.78 -12.15
C GLU A 177 15.41 17.68 -11.67
N GLY A 178 15.74 18.90 -11.20
CA GLY A 178 14.74 19.91 -10.85
C GLY A 178 13.87 20.31 -12.02
N ASP A 179 12.59 20.57 -11.75
CA ASP A 179 11.58 20.91 -12.75
C ASP A 179 10.64 22.04 -12.27
N GLU A 180 9.52 22.23 -12.98
CA GLU A 180 8.51 23.24 -12.63
C GLU A 180 7.80 22.99 -11.30
N TYR A 181 7.77 21.75 -10.80
CA TYR A 181 7.15 21.38 -9.53
C TYR A 181 8.10 21.56 -8.35
N SER A 182 9.40 21.29 -8.54
CA SER A 182 10.42 21.43 -7.51
C SER A 182 11.81 21.64 -8.11
N SER A 183 12.56 22.57 -7.56
CA SER A 183 13.97 22.77 -7.93
C SER A 183 14.91 21.68 -7.41
N LEU A 184 14.44 20.80 -6.53
CA LEU A 184 15.21 19.67 -6.01
C LEU A 184 15.33 18.57 -7.06
N ASN A 185 16.49 17.90 -7.11
CA ASN A 185 16.58 16.65 -7.86
C ASN A 185 15.75 15.55 -7.18
N GLY A 186 15.57 14.39 -7.85
CA GLY A 186 14.70 13.34 -7.36
C GLY A 186 15.10 12.78 -6.01
N VAL A 187 16.40 12.58 -5.77
CA VAL A 187 16.92 12.08 -4.48
C VAL A 187 16.63 13.06 -3.33
N GLU A 188 16.88 14.35 -3.57
CA GLU A 188 16.62 15.41 -2.59
C GLU A 188 15.12 15.56 -2.31
N LEU A 189 14.29 15.46 -3.34
CA LEU A 189 12.82 15.56 -3.22
C LEU A 189 12.28 14.36 -2.40
N VAL A 190 12.72 13.14 -2.69
CA VAL A 190 12.36 11.95 -1.92
C VAL A 190 12.81 12.10 -0.46
N ARG A 191 14.06 12.50 -0.22
CA ARG A 191 14.59 12.70 1.14
C ARG A 191 13.78 13.72 1.93
N GLN A 192 13.32 14.78 1.27
CA GLN A 192 12.56 15.84 1.94
C GLN A 192 11.10 15.44 2.22
N LYS A 193 10.45 14.73 1.28
CA LYS A 193 8.99 14.57 1.28
C LYS A 193 8.52 13.20 1.77
N VAL A 194 9.31 12.16 1.50
CA VAL A 194 8.92 10.79 1.81
C VAL A 194 9.25 10.45 3.25
N LYS A 195 8.25 9.96 3.97
CA LYS A 195 8.36 9.44 5.34
C LYS A 195 8.86 8.00 5.34
N CYS A 196 8.29 7.16 4.49
CA CYS A 196 8.61 5.75 4.38
C CYS A 196 8.17 5.20 3.01
N ILE A 197 8.91 4.24 2.50
CA ILE A 197 8.42 3.37 1.43
C ILE A 197 8.10 1.99 2.00
N TYR A 198 6.91 1.47 1.69
CA TYR A 198 6.46 0.12 1.93
C TYR A 198 6.52 -0.64 0.61
N LEU A 199 7.50 -1.51 0.46
CA LEU A 199 7.88 -2.11 -0.81
C LEU A 199 7.58 -3.60 -0.82
N GLN A 200 6.67 -4.03 -1.69
CA GLN A 200 6.49 -5.46 -1.97
C GLN A 200 7.71 -5.94 -2.76
N GLY A 201 8.45 -6.84 -2.18
CA GLY A 201 9.65 -7.42 -2.80
C GLY A 201 10.67 -7.89 -1.78
N GLY A 202 11.66 -8.56 -2.30
CA GLY A 202 12.69 -9.23 -1.55
C GLY A 202 12.32 -10.65 -1.15
N VAL A 203 13.35 -11.48 -1.05
CA VAL A 203 13.30 -12.85 -0.53
C VAL A 203 14.34 -12.92 0.57
N PHE A 204 13.91 -13.18 1.82
CA PHE A 204 14.78 -13.15 2.99
C PHE A 204 14.91 -14.52 3.66
N GLY A 205 14.55 -15.60 2.95
CA GLY A 205 14.75 -16.99 3.37
C GLY A 205 16.22 -17.44 3.35
N GLU A 206 16.42 -18.75 3.50
CA GLU A 206 17.78 -19.33 3.50
C GLU A 206 18.44 -19.33 2.09
N ALA A 207 17.65 -19.30 1.03
CA ALA A 207 18.14 -19.30 -0.36
C ALA A 207 18.23 -17.87 -0.87
N GLU A 208 19.36 -17.55 -1.52
CA GLU A 208 19.52 -16.31 -2.27
C GLU A 208 18.78 -16.46 -3.62
N GLU A 209 17.49 -16.20 -3.63
CA GLU A 209 16.67 -16.25 -4.83
C GLU A 209 16.40 -14.84 -5.35
N PRO A 210 16.37 -14.65 -6.69
CA PRO A 210 15.97 -13.39 -7.28
C PRO A 210 14.54 -13.03 -6.89
N ASP A 211 14.35 -11.77 -6.50
CA ASP A 211 13.00 -11.24 -6.35
C ASP A 211 12.35 -11.05 -7.72
N PHE A 212 11.06 -11.39 -7.83
CA PHE A 212 10.34 -11.33 -9.10
C PHE A 212 10.27 -9.91 -9.65
N ASN A 213 9.81 -8.94 -8.85
CA ASN A 213 9.61 -7.56 -9.30
C ASN A 213 10.93 -6.89 -9.69
N PHE A 214 11.99 -7.13 -8.91
CA PHE A 214 13.31 -6.55 -9.21
C PHE A 214 13.94 -7.20 -10.44
N ALA A 215 13.73 -8.50 -10.65
CA ALA A 215 14.31 -9.23 -11.78
C ALA A 215 13.68 -8.86 -13.13
N GLN A 216 12.43 -8.36 -13.16
CA GLN A 216 11.82 -7.90 -14.42
C GLN A 216 12.58 -6.70 -15.00
N GLY A 217 13.18 -5.84 -14.16
CA GLY A 217 13.95 -4.67 -14.54
C GLY A 217 15.21 -4.51 -13.73
N ALA A 218 16.13 -5.47 -13.83
CA ALA A 218 17.31 -5.52 -12.98
C ALA A 218 18.15 -4.23 -13.00
N ASN A 219 18.27 -3.55 -14.13
CA ASN A 219 18.95 -2.27 -14.24
C ASN A 219 18.23 -1.18 -13.41
N PHE A 220 16.91 -1.08 -13.49
CA PHE A 220 16.13 -0.13 -12.71
C PHE A 220 16.20 -0.45 -11.21
N ALA A 221 16.15 -1.73 -10.85
CA ALA A 221 16.31 -2.16 -9.47
C ALA A 221 17.69 -1.77 -8.90
N GLN A 222 18.76 -2.03 -9.64
CA GLN A 222 20.11 -1.62 -9.23
C GLN A 222 20.22 -0.10 -9.05
N GLU A 223 19.67 0.69 -9.97
CA GLU A 223 19.65 2.15 -9.88
C GLU A 223 18.84 2.63 -8.69
N PHE A 224 17.63 2.12 -8.51
CA PHE A 224 16.75 2.46 -7.39
C PHE A 224 17.46 2.24 -6.05
N PHE A 225 17.99 1.04 -5.80
CA PHE A 225 18.64 0.74 -4.52
C PHE A 225 19.94 1.49 -4.31
N SER A 226 20.67 1.84 -5.39
CA SER A 226 21.90 2.63 -5.29
C SER A 226 21.65 4.11 -4.97
N LEU A 227 20.51 4.65 -5.39
CA LEU A 227 20.17 6.07 -5.27
C LEU A 227 19.24 6.36 -4.09
N TRP A 228 18.55 5.35 -3.54
CA TRP A 228 17.60 5.57 -2.44
C TRP A 228 18.30 6.20 -1.22
N PRO A 229 17.75 7.33 -0.70
CA PRO A 229 18.33 8.00 0.45
C PRO A 229 18.34 7.09 1.67
N THR A 230 19.54 6.86 2.23
CA THR A 230 19.70 5.92 3.36
C THR A 230 19.14 6.41 4.68
N ASP A 231 18.65 7.63 4.72
CA ASP A 231 17.97 8.29 5.85
C ASP A 231 16.44 8.35 5.67
N VAL A 232 15.90 7.73 4.62
CA VAL A 232 14.46 7.53 4.42
C VAL A 232 14.11 6.08 4.70
N ASP A 233 13.17 5.85 5.61
CA ASP A 233 12.75 4.50 6.03
C ASP A 233 12.22 3.69 4.84
N MET A 234 12.62 2.40 4.80
CA MET A 234 12.12 1.42 3.83
C MET A 234 11.74 0.14 4.56
N VAL A 235 10.51 -0.31 4.34
CA VAL A 235 10.01 -1.56 4.90
C VAL A 235 9.61 -2.48 3.76
N PHE A 236 10.28 -3.65 3.72
CA PHE A 236 9.98 -4.67 2.72
C PHE A 236 8.82 -5.55 3.19
N SER A 237 7.94 -5.86 2.26
CA SER A 237 6.95 -6.93 2.37
C SER A 237 7.41 -8.06 1.46
N PRO A 238 8.19 -9.01 1.97
CA PRO A 238 8.81 -10.03 1.15
C PRO A 238 7.81 -11.09 0.68
N MET A 239 8.24 -11.89 -0.29
CA MET A 239 7.43 -12.97 -0.88
C MET A 239 6.84 -13.87 0.21
N GLU A 240 7.62 -14.22 1.23
CA GLU A 240 7.22 -15.15 2.29
C GLU A 240 6.01 -14.66 3.09
N THR A 241 5.88 -13.35 3.29
CA THR A 241 4.79 -12.78 4.08
C THR A 241 3.46 -12.84 3.34
N GLY A 242 3.40 -12.35 2.12
CA GLY A 242 2.17 -12.38 1.33
C GLY A 242 1.76 -13.78 0.89
N GLN A 243 2.74 -14.67 0.69
CA GLN A 243 2.50 -16.07 0.35
C GLN A 243 1.69 -16.84 1.40
N ALA A 244 1.72 -16.43 2.65
CA ALA A 244 0.96 -17.04 3.72
C ALA A 244 -0.56 -16.80 3.60
N VAL A 245 -0.99 -15.78 2.85
CA VAL A 245 -2.38 -15.35 2.74
C VAL A 245 -2.91 -15.65 1.35
N GLU A 246 -3.86 -16.58 1.23
CA GLU A 246 -4.43 -17.01 -0.05
C GLU A 246 -5.93 -16.71 -0.11
N TYR A 247 -6.36 -16.04 -1.17
CA TYR A 247 -7.75 -15.76 -1.47
C TYR A 247 -8.18 -16.55 -2.70
N THR A 248 -9.10 -17.53 -2.52
CA THR A 248 -9.48 -18.41 -3.62
C THR A 248 -10.50 -17.77 -4.56
N PRO A 249 -10.56 -18.18 -5.83
CA PRO A 249 -11.54 -17.67 -6.79
C PRO A 249 -12.98 -17.81 -6.32
N GLU A 250 -13.32 -18.95 -5.70
CA GLU A 250 -14.67 -19.23 -5.19
C GLU A 250 -15.02 -18.25 -4.04
N GLN A 251 -14.07 -17.94 -3.19
CA GLN A 251 -14.26 -16.96 -2.12
C GLN A 251 -14.48 -15.57 -2.69
N VAL A 252 -13.66 -15.12 -3.67
CA VAL A 252 -13.79 -13.81 -4.31
C VAL A 252 -15.17 -13.67 -4.95
N ILE A 253 -15.60 -14.63 -5.76
CA ILE A 253 -16.90 -14.59 -6.43
C ILE A 253 -18.05 -14.62 -5.43
N SER A 254 -17.94 -15.43 -4.38
CA SER A 254 -18.95 -15.54 -3.33
C SER A 254 -19.06 -14.25 -2.50
N ASP A 255 -17.95 -13.64 -2.15
CA ASP A 255 -17.91 -12.43 -1.33
C ASP A 255 -18.50 -11.22 -2.06
N VAL A 256 -18.48 -11.20 -3.41
CA VAL A 256 -19.12 -10.19 -4.27
C VAL A 256 -20.38 -10.74 -4.94
N SER A 257 -21.18 -11.51 -4.22
CA SER A 257 -22.45 -12.07 -4.75
C SER A 257 -23.56 -11.04 -5.00
N TRP A 258 -23.42 -9.84 -4.46
CA TRP A 258 -24.42 -8.76 -4.51
C TRP A 258 -24.47 -8.00 -5.85
N THR A 259 -23.46 -8.15 -6.72
CA THR A 259 -23.44 -7.58 -8.08
C THR A 259 -22.56 -8.40 -9.02
N ASP A 260 -22.90 -8.36 -10.31
CA ASP A 260 -21.99 -8.86 -11.36
C ASP A 260 -21.10 -7.74 -11.92
N ALA A 261 -21.53 -6.49 -11.83
CA ALA A 261 -20.74 -5.34 -12.29
C ALA A 261 -19.70 -4.87 -11.25
N HIS A 262 -18.85 -5.80 -10.78
CA HIS A 262 -17.70 -5.50 -9.92
C HIS A 262 -16.41 -5.79 -10.68
N PRO A 263 -15.47 -4.83 -10.82
CA PRO A 263 -14.31 -5.04 -11.66
C PRO A 263 -13.47 -6.25 -11.24
N ILE A 264 -13.19 -6.42 -9.95
CA ILE A 264 -12.46 -7.60 -9.45
C ILE A 264 -13.20 -8.90 -9.77
N LYS A 265 -14.51 -8.97 -9.48
CA LYS A 265 -15.31 -10.15 -9.82
C LYS A 265 -15.27 -10.48 -11.32
N GLN A 266 -15.36 -9.46 -12.15
CA GLN A 266 -15.31 -9.65 -13.61
C GLN A 266 -13.96 -10.15 -14.10
N VAL A 267 -12.85 -9.77 -13.43
CA VAL A 267 -11.53 -10.38 -13.69
C VAL A 267 -11.58 -11.87 -13.41
N TYR A 268 -12.09 -12.29 -12.26
CA TYR A 268 -12.20 -13.73 -11.91
C TYR A 268 -13.17 -14.51 -12.80
N MET A 269 -14.17 -13.85 -13.37
CA MET A 269 -15.13 -14.50 -14.28
C MET A 269 -14.65 -14.60 -15.72
N ASN A 270 -13.80 -13.69 -16.19
CA ASN A 270 -13.43 -13.57 -17.60
C ASN A 270 -11.96 -13.95 -17.88
N CYS A 271 -11.13 -14.06 -16.86
CA CYS A 271 -9.74 -14.44 -16.99
C CYS A 271 -9.48 -15.81 -16.34
N ASN A 272 -8.38 -16.45 -16.70
CA ASN A 272 -8.03 -17.78 -16.18
C ASN A 272 -7.52 -17.74 -14.72
N CYS A 273 -8.27 -17.07 -13.83
CA CYS A 273 -7.99 -17.03 -12.41
C CYS A 273 -8.44 -18.33 -11.71
N ASN A 274 -7.81 -19.45 -12.04
CA ASN A 274 -8.23 -20.79 -11.61
C ASN A 274 -7.55 -21.26 -10.31
N THR A 275 -6.59 -20.50 -9.82
CA THR A 275 -5.85 -20.79 -8.60
C THR A 275 -6.05 -19.68 -7.57
N GLY A 276 -5.88 -19.99 -6.29
CA GLY A 276 -5.89 -18.97 -5.26
C GLY A 276 -4.78 -17.94 -5.49
N GLN A 277 -5.13 -16.67 -5.31
CA GLN A 277 -4.17 -15.57 -5.37
C GLN A 277 -3.52 -15.38 -4.00
N ARG A 278 -2.22 -15.29 -3.98
CA ARG A 278 -1.46 -14.86 -2.80
C ARG A 278 -1.53 -13.33 -2.69
N MET A 279 -1.63 -12.83 -1.47
CA MET A 279 -1.93 -11.41 -1.22
C MET A 279 -0.65 -10.62 -0.91
N TRP A 280 0.34 -10.67 -1.82
CA TRP A 280 1.63 -10.00 -1.62
C TRP A 280 1.47 -8.49 -1.48
N ASP A 281 0.75 -7.86 -2.41
CA ASP A 281 0.60 -6.40 -2.54
C ASP A 281 -0.25 -5.79 -1.44
N VAL A 282 -1.11 -6.60 -0.84
CA VAL A 282 -1.97 -6.17 0.27
C VAL A 282 -1.16 -5.95 1.55
N MET A 283 -0.07 -6.70 1.76
CA MET A 283 0.71 -6.63 2.99
C MET A 283 1.35 -5.25 3.20
N PRO A 284 2.12 -4.68 2.25
CA PRO A 284 2.66 -3.33 2.40
C PRO A 284 1.55 -2.27 2.48
N THR A 285 0.43 -2.47 1.78
CA THR A 285 -0.72 -1.58 1.79
C THR A 285 -1.35 -1.48 3.18
N VAL A 286 -1.59 -2.61 3.83
CA VAL A 286 -2.13 -2.65 5.19
C VAL A 286 -1.17 -2.00 6.18
N GLN A 287 0.13 -2.31 6.09
CA GLN A 287 1.12 -1.74 7.00
C GLN A 287 1.25 -0.22 6.85
N ALA A 288 1.23 0.30 5.63
CA ALA A 288 1.32 1.73 5.37
C ALA A 288 0.19 2.53 6.04
N VAL A 289 -0.98 1.94 6.20
CA VAL A 289 -2.17 2.60 6.76
C VAL A 289 -2.42 2.24 8.23
N GLU A 290 -2.24 0.97 8.60
CA GLU A 290 -2.55 0.49 9.95
C GLU A 290 -1.34 0.49 10.90
N GLY A 291 -0.13 0.67 10.36
CA GLY A 291 1.12 0.67 11.14
C GLY A 291 1.69 -0.73 11.38
N ASP A 292 2.72 -0.79 12.21
CA ASP A 292 3.52 -1.99 12.42
C ASP A 292 2.86 -3.04 13.34
N GLU A 293 1.78 -2.69 14.05
CA GLU A 293 1.20 -3.55 15.10
C GLU A 293 0.70 -4.91 14.60
N LEU A 294 0.35 -4.99 13.31
CA LEU A 294 -0.13 -6.23 12.68
C LEU A 294 1.01 -7.12 12.16
N PHE A 295 2.24 -6.64 12.21
CA PHE A 295 3.38 -7.31 11.59
C PHE A 295 4.52 -7.50 12.57
N THR A 296 5.20 -8.63 12.48
CA THR A 296 6.50 -8.80 13.10
C THR A 296 7.56 -8.31 12.12
N LEU A 297 8.40 -7.37 12.56
CA LEU A 297 9.46 -6.80 11.73
C LEU A 297 10.83 -7.33 12.16
N SER A 298 11.72 -7.43 11.18
CA SER A 298 13.14 -7.68 11.44
C SER A 298 13.77 -6.56 12.29
N GLU A 299 14.96 -6.80 12.79
CA GLU A 299 15.84 -5.71 13.24
C GLU A 299 16.10 -4.75 12.07
N ARG A 300 16.57 -3.53 12.37
CA ARG A 300 17.05 -2.60 11.33
C ARG A 300 18.33 -3.14 10.69
N GLY A 301 18.54 -2.86 9.42
CA GLY A 301 19.70 -3.37 8.72
C GLY A 301 20.07 -2.67 7.43
N ASN A 302 21.12 -3.17 6.79
CA ASN A 302 21.51 -2.85 5.43
C ASN A 302 20.91 -3.88 4.47
N LEU A 303 20.51 -3.42 3.30
CA LEU A 303 20.15 -4.27 2.18
C LEU A 303 21.20 -4.14 1.07
N THR A 304 21.54 -5.25 0.47
CA THR A 304 22.24 -5.32 -0.81
C THR A 304 21.39 -6.11 -1.78
N VAL A 305 21.14 -5.55 -2.96
CA VAL A 305 20.51 -6.27 -4.07
C VAL A 305 21.60 -6.68 -5.04
N THR A 306 21.73 -8.00 -5.28
CA THR A 306 22.74 -8.52 -6.20
C THR A 306 22.40 -8.18 -7.66
N PRO A 307 23.36 -8.27 -8.60
CA PRO A 307 23.05 -8.10 -10.02
C PRO A 307 21.96 -9.03 -10.54
N GLU A 308 21.77 -10.19 -9.92
CA GLU A 308 20.73 -11.17 -10.21
C GLU A 308 19.41 -10.88 -9.46
N CYS A 309 19.34 -9.73 -8.74
CA CYS A 309 18.20 -9.29 -7.97
C CYS A 309 17.84 -10.15 -6.73
N ALA A 310 18.77 -10.92 -6.21
CA ALA A 310 18.64 -11.49 -4.88
C ALA A 310 18.88 -10.43 -3.79
N THR A 311 18.18 -10.56 -2.67
CA THR A 311 18.28 -9.62 -1.55
C THR A 311 19.09 -10.20 -0.41
N ILE A 312 20.11 -9.46 0.04
CA ILE A 312 20.97 -9.84 1.16
C ILE A 312 20.79 -8.80 2.26
N PHE A 313 20.31 -9.24 3.42
CA PHE A 313 20.08 -8.38 4.57
C PHE A 313 21.14 -8.62 5.66
N THR A 314 21.67 -7.53 6.21
CA THR A 314 22.60 -7.58 7.33
C THR A 314 22.16 -6.63 8.42
N ALA A 315 21.87 -7.16 9.61
CA ALA A 315 21.43 -6.35 10.75
C ALA A 315 22.42 -5.22 11.09
N SER A 316 21.92 -4.01 11.31
CA SER A 316 22.70 -2.81 11.63
C SER A 316 21.81 -1.74 12.25
N ALA A 317 22.08 -1.34 13.48
CA ALA A 317 21.30 -0.31 14.18
C ALA A 317 21.36 1.08 13.53
N ALA A 318 22.31 1.32 12.62
CA ALA A 318 22.53 2.62 11.98
C ALA A 318 21.76 2.78 10.65
N ARG A 319 20.84 1.86 10.34
CA ARG A 319 20.14 1.86 9.04
C ARG A 319 18.63 1.88 9.20
N TYR A 320 17.94 2.20 8.12
CA TYR A 320 16.50 2.47 8.09
C TYR A 320 15.69 1.37 7.41
N PHE A 321 16.33 0.25 7.02
CA PHE A 321 15.68 -0.85 6.31
C PHE A 321 15.25 -1.94 7.27
N ARG A 322 14.03 -2.44 7.08
CA ARG A 322 13.44 -3.57 7.79
C ARG A 322 12.61 -4.41 6.82
N TYR A 323 12.28 -5.62 7.19
CA TYR A 323 11.33 -6.43 6.43
C TYR A 323 10.32 -7.08 7.38
N GLN A 324 9.12 -7.35 6.83
CA GLN A 324 8.10 -8.13 7.51
C GLN A 324 8.54 -9.58 7.61
N MET A 325 8.36 -10.17 8.77
CA MET A 325 8.52 -11.61 8.96
C MET A 325 7.16 -12.30 8.77
N PRO A 326 7.12 -13.49 8.15
CA PRO A 326 5.84 -14.19 7.95
C PRO A 326 5.17 -14.49 9.29
N GLY A 327 3.87 -14.25 9.35
CA GLY A 327 3.05 -14.61 10.50
C GLY A 327 2.68 -16.09 10.54
N ASP A 328 2.09 -16.51 11.63
CA ASP A 328 1.54 -17.87 11.75
C ASP A 328 0.19 -18.03 11.00
N ALA A 329 -0.34 -19.25 11.02
CA ALA A 329 -1.61 -19.55 10.35
C ALA A 329 -2.80 -18.73 10.91
N ALA A 330 -2.78 -18.35 12.18
CA ALA A 330 -3.84 -17.54 12.78
C ALA A 330 -3.76 -16.09 12.27
N TRP A 331 -2.55 -15.54 12.17
CA TRP A 331 -2.32 -14.23 11.54
C TRP A 331 -2.77 -14.23 10.08
N ALA A 332 -2.38 -15.25 9.30
CA ALA A 332 -2.76 -15.35 7.89
C ALA A 332 -4.28 -15.41 7.70
N ALA A 333 -4.98 -16.19 8.54
CA ALA A 333 -6.44 -16.27 8.52
C ALA A 333 -7.10 -14.93 8.90
N ALA A 334 -6.58 -14.22 9.88
CA ALA A 334 -7.08 -12.90 10.28
C ALA A 334 -6.85 -11.85 9.17
N MET A 335 -5.71 -11.89 8.49
CA MET A 335 -5.40 -11.02 7.37
C MET A 335 -6.33 -11.30 6.18
N LEU A 336 -6.54 -12.56 5.84
CA LEU A 336 -7.49 -12.93 4.79
C LEU A 336 -8.92 -12.45 5.12
N GLU A 337 -9.40 -12.65 6.34
CA GLU A 337 -10.74 -12.20 6.72
C GLU A 337 -10.86 -10.67 6.69
N LYS A 338 -9.79 -9.93 7.01
CA LYS A 338 -9.74 -8.47 6.82
C LYS A 338 -9.95 -8.09 5.35
N ILE A 339 -9.23 -8.71 4.42
CA ILE A 339 -9.36 -8.47 2.97
C ILE A 339 -10.79 -8.79 2.51
N ARG A 340 -11.29 -9.95 2.88
CA ARG A 340 -12.64 -10.40 2.56
C ARG A 340 -13.74 -9.48 3.10
N MET A 341 -13.54 -8.92 4.29
CA MET A 341 -14.45 -7.94 4.86
C MET A 341 -14.63 -6.72 3.95
N TYR A 342 -13.54 -6.20 3.41
CA TYR A 342 -13.59 -5.07 2.49
C TYR A 342 -14.21 -5.44 1.15
N ASN A 343 -13.85 -6.56 0.56
CA ASN A 343 -14.38 -7.03 -0.71
C ASN A 343 -15.90 -7.35 -0.65
N LYS A 344 -16.43 -7.71 0.52
CA LYS A 344 -17.88 -7.89 0.77
C LYS A 344 -18.66 -6.58 0.85
N MET A 345 -18.00 -5.42 1.01
CA MET A 345 -18.69 -4.15 1.24
C MET A 345 -19.39 -3.64 -0.02
N HIS A 346 -20.67 -3.31 0.14
CA HIS A 346 -21.48 -2.78 -0.97
C HIS A 346 -21.16 -1.32 -1.30
N LYS A 347 -21.18 -0.97 -2.57
CA LYS A 347 -20.96 0.40 -3.07
C LYS A 347 -21.92 1.45 -2.46
N ARG A 348 -23.11 1.06 -1.99
CA ARG A 348 -24.12 1.97 -1.41
C ARG A 348 -23.73 2.58 -0.06
N ALA A 349 -22.75 2.03 0.63
CA ALA A 349 -22.25 2.63 1.87
C ALA A 349 -21.53 3.96 1.62
N TYR A 350 -20.98 4.15 0.44
CA TYR A 350 -20.17 5.28 0.00
C TYR A 350 -20.90 6.59 -0.15
N ALA A 351 -22.00 6.60 -0.92
CA ALA A 351 -22.74 7.82 -1.22
C ALA A 351 -23.26 8.54 0.04
N LYS A 352 -23.43 7.82 1.16
CA LYS A 352 -23.81 8.41 2.45
C LYS A 352 -22.61 9.05 3.17
N VAL A 353 -21.42 8.47 3.07
CA VAL A 353 -20.22 8.99 3.75
C VAL A 353 -19.71 10.23 3.02
N GLN A 354 -19.64 10.22 1.69
CA GLN A 354 -19.28 11.41 0.91
C GLN A 354 -20.26 12.57 1.14
N ALA A 355 -21.56 12.33 1.16
CA ALA A 355 -22.56 13.37 1.44
C ALA A 355 -22.43 13.94 2.86
N LEU A 356 -21.93 13.17 3.83
CA LEU A 356 -21.69 13.63 5.20
C LEU A 356 -20.37 14.45 5.26
N VAL A 357 -19.32 13.99 4.60
CA VAL A 357 -18.01 14.69 4.54
C VAL A 357 -18.13 16.02 3.79
N GLU A 358 -18.86 16.05 2.67
CA GLU A 358 -19.13 17.30 1.96
C GLU A 358 -19.95 18.27 2.80
N LYS A 359 -20.95 17.78 3.54
CA LYS A 359 -21.79 18.61 4.43
C LYS A 359 -20.98 19.21 5.57
N ASP A 360 -20.05 18.46 6.16
CA ASP A 360 -19.19 18.97 7.22
C ASP A 360 -18.18 20.00 6.69
N ARG A 361 -17.65 19.79 5.47
CA ARG A 361 -16.76 20.75 4.80
C ARG A 361 -17.44 22.08 4.48
N TRP A 362 -18.72 22.07 4.10
CA TRP A 362 -19.52 23.30 3.88
C TRP A 362 -19.84 24.05 5.18
N MET A 363 -20.02 23.34 6.30
CA MET A 363 -20.27 23.98 7.59
C MET A 363 -19.02 24.63 8.20
N GLU A 364 -17.81 24.16 7.88
CA GLU A 364 -16.55 24.80 8.31
C GLU A 364 -16.23 26.08 7.51
N THR A 365 -16.67 26.19 6.25
CA THR A 365 -16.46 27.40 5.44
C THR A 365 -17.42 28.53 5.77
N ASP A 366 -18.62 28.23 6.26
CA ASP A 366 -19.61 29.26 6.64
C ASP A 366 -19.37 29.86 8.04
N ASN A 367 -18.50 29.27 8.86
CA ASN A 367 -18.13 29.83 10.17
C ASN A 367 -16.91 30.76 10.16
N ASN A 368 -16.35 31.03 8.98
CA ASN A 368 -15.18 31.94 8.79
C ASN A 368 -15.52 33.18 7.96
N CYS A 369 -16.78 33.60 7.89
CA CYS A 369 -17.21 34.91 7.34
C CYS A 369 -17.66 35.85 8.44
#